data_23addc55db0b272ff3e888ce006c8f25
#
_entry.id   23addc55db0b272ff3e888ce006c8f25
#
_cell.length_a   1.000
_cell.length_b   1.000
_cell.length_c   1.000
_cell.angle_alpha   90.00
_cell.angle_beta   90.00
_cell.angle_gamma   90.00
#
_symmetry.space_group_name_H-M   'P 1'
#
loop_
_entity.id
_entity.type
_entity.pdbx_description
1 polymer ?
#
loop_
_entity_poly.entity_id
_entity_poly.type
_entity_poly.pdbx_seq_one_letter_code
_entity_poly.pdbx_strand_id
1 'polypeptide(L)'
;AMTGYIAIDKNTELATEVKYINSNRKLYTKRTYPRLIANILYSIKYNGDIRYLETVSIKPNEAIDFIFRVVLPYHGYAVREEQIKLSQKMYEGLRDGCISINEAEVGTGKSMAYLVAGFMAKKALKYSDNPVTVATSSIELQKALVEKEIPRLSNMLYTFGLIDQALTVALRKGKEHYLCPRRYQNYYNQIAKYKKYQKTIERFEKMEVQDGLVDLDRFDLRPSLKDRICVK
;
A
#
# COMPACT_ATOMS: atom_id res chain seq x y z
N ALA A 1 22.92 0.66 -31.21
CA ALA A 1 22.47 2.02 -30.84
C ALA A 1 20.96 2.01 -30.68
N MET A 2 20.44 2.52 -29.57
CA MET A 2 19.01 2.75 -29.42
C MET A 2 18.64 4.07 -30.08
N THR A 3 17.74 4.01 -31.04
CA THR A 3 17.12 5.20 -31.63
C THR A 3 15.66 5.25 -31.15
N GLY A 4 15.26 6.35 -30.59
CA GLY A 4 13.89 6.56 -30.13
C GLY A 4 13.62 8.05 -29.92
N TYR A 5 12.35 8.41 -29.78
CA TYR A 5 11.96 9.76 -29.44
C TYR A 5 11.01 9.75 -28.24
N ILE A 6 11.03 10.84 -27.51
CA ILE A 6 10.12 11.10 -26.39
C ILE A 6 9.33 12.34 -26.75
N ALA A 7 8.01 12.23 -26.80
CA ALA A 7 7.13 13.38 -26.87
C ALA A 7 6.78 13.82 -25.43
N ILE A 8 7.14 15.04 -25.09
CA ILE A 8 6.84 15.63 -23.78
C ILE A 8 5.75 16.67 -23.98
N ASP A 9 4.68 16.55 -23.20
CA ASP A 9 3.68 17.62 -23.11
C ASP A 9 4.29 18.82 -22.38
N LYS A 10 4.40 19.93 -23.09
CA LYS A 10 4.98 21.16 -22.56
C LYS A 10 4.21 21.78 -21.39
N ASN A 11 2.92 21.44 -21.23
CA ASN A 11 2.09 21.97 -20.17
C ASN A 11 2.17 21.15 -18.89
N THR A 12 2.39 19.84 -19.00
CA THR A 12 2.42 18.92 -17.86
C THR A 12 3.82 18.42 -17.54
N GLU A 13 4.80 18.69 -18.39
CA GLU A 13 6.16 18.11 -18.35
C GLU A 13 6.16 16.57 -18.31
N LEU A 14 5.06 15.93 -18.68
CA LEU A 14 4.92 14.48 -18.73
C LEU A 14 5.19 13.96 -20.13
N ALA A 15 5.86 12.81 -20.19
CA ALA A 15 6.04 12.11 -21.44
C ALA A 15 4.69 11.57 -21.94
N THR A 16 4.21 12.10 -23.07
CA THR A 16 2.94 11.68 -23.69
C THR A 16 3.12 10.45 -24.58
N GLU A 17 4.28 10.31 -25.17
CA GLU A 17 4.61 9.16 -26.01
C GLU A 17 6.10 8.82 -25.92
N VAL A 18 6.41 7.55 -25.77
CA VAL A 18 7.78 7.03 -25.84
C VAL A 18 7.80 5.86 -26.81
N LYS A 19 8.56 5.97 -27.89
CA LYS A 19 8.81 4.88 -28.83
C LYS A 19 10.27 4.51 -28.83
N TYR A 20 10.53 3.24 -28.54
CA TYR A 20 11.86 2.66 -28.56
C TYR A 20 11.93 1.49 -29.51
N ILE A 21 12.91 1.53 -30.41
CA ILE A 21 13.27 0.39 -31.24
C ILE A 21 14.74 0.12 -30.94
N ASN A 22 15.04 -1.02 -30.30
CA ASN A 22 16.42 -1.44 -30.17
C ASN A 22 16.91 -2.13 -31.45
N SER A 23 18.23 -2.27 -31.58
CA SER A 23 18.86 -2.94 -32.73
C SER A 23 18.36 -4.38 -32.97
N ASN A 24 17.71 -5.01 -31.99
CA ASN A 24 17.16 -6.36 -32.06
C ASN A 24 15.64 -6.38 -32.31
N ARG A 25 15.02 -5.25 -32.65
CA ARG A 25 13.55 -5.10 -32.87
C ARG A 25 12.67 -5.61 -31.74
N LYS A 26 13.15 -5.64 -30.51
CA LYS A 26 12.28 -5.94 -29.35
C LYS A 26 11.44 -4.71 -29.04
N LEU A 27 10.14 -4.80 -29.31
CA LEU A 27 9.14 -3.86 -28.81
C LEU A 27 9.06 -4.00 -27.30
N TYR A 28 9.24 -2.91 -26.56
CA TYR A 28 8.98 -2.88 -25.15
C TYR A 28 7.47 -3.02 -24.91
N THR A 29 7.08 -3.97 -24.06
CA THR A 29 5.68 -4.23 -23.71
C THR A 29 5.12 -3.08 -22.88
N LYS A 30 3.77 -2.95 -22.81
CA LYS A 30 3.09 -1.99 -21.90
C LYS A 30 3.60 -2.02 -20.45
N ARG A 31 4.20 -3.11 -20.02
CA ARG A 31 4.73 -3.32 -18.67
C ARG A 31 6.12 -2.66 -18.46
N THR A 32 6.94 -2.60 -19.49
CA THR A 32 8.26 -1.96 -19.43
C THR A 32 8.22 -0.46 -19.72
N TYR A 33 7.15 0.01 -20.31
CA TYR A 33 6.96 1.39 -20.74
C TYR A 33 6.96 2.41 -19.58
N PRO A 34 6.15 2.23 -18.52
CA PRO A 34 6.14 3.15 -17.38
C PRO A 34 7.49 3.20 -16.66
N ARG A 35 8.17 2.06 -16.54
CA ARG A 35 9.51 1.96 -15.93
C ARG A 35 10.55 2.74 -16.74
N LEU A 36 10.49 2.67 -18.07
CA LEU A 36 11.36 3.40 -18.94
C LEU A 36 11.10 4.91 -18.85
N ILE A 37 9.84 5.34 -18.87
CA ILE A 37 9.44 6.74 -18.67
C ILE A 37 9.94 7.26 -17.33
N ALA A 38 9.77 6.51 -16.27
CA ALA A 38 10.23 6.85 -14.93
C ALA A 38 11.76 7.07 -14.91
N ASN A 39 12.52 6.18 -15.54
CA ASN A 39 13.98 6.31 -15.66
C ASN A 39 14.39 7.55 -16.42
N ILE A 40 13.70 7.86 -17.52
CA ILE A 40 14.00 9.01 -18.36
C ILE A 40 13.68 10.31 -17.63
N LEU A 41 12.49 10.42 -17.02
CA LEU A 41 12.07 11.60 -16.28
C LEU A 41 12.96 11.84 -15.05
N TYR A 42 13.36 10.78 -14.37
CA TYR A 42 14.31 10.86 -13.28
C TYR A 42 15.68 11.37 -13.75
N SER A 43 16.19 10.85 -14.84
CA SER A 43 17.48 11.22 -15.42
C SER A 43 17.50 12.68 -15.92
N ILE A 44 16.42 13.14 -16.57
CA ILE A 44 16.27 14.54 -16.99
C ILE A 44 16.26 15.48 -15.77
N LYS A 45 15.56 15.10 -14.69
CA LYS A 45 15.42 15.95 -13.50
C LYS A 45 16.69 16.02 -12.65
N TYR A 46 17.43 14.93 -12.55
CA TYR A 46 18.49 14.82 -11.55
C TYR A 46 19.93 14.75 -12.08
N ASN A 47 20.21 14.34 -13.34
CA ASN A 47 21.61 14.26 -13.80
C ASN A 47 21.88 14.15 -15.30
N GLY A 48 20.91 14.19 -16.17
CA GLY A 48 21.13 14.09 -17.62
C GLY A 48 21.56 12.70 -18.15
N ASP A 49 21.88 11.76 -17.31
CA ASP A 49 22.28 10.40 -17.67
C ASP A 49 21.12 9.41 -17.56
N ILE A 50 20.83 8.69 -18.63
CA ILE A 50 19.81 7.63 -18.62
C ILE A 50 20.41 6.38 -17.95
N ARG A 51 20.18 6.22 -16.67
CA ARG A 51 20.50 5.00 -15.93
C ARG A 51 19.22 4.23 -15.59
N TYR A 52 19.30 2.91 -15.64
CA TYR A 52 18.18 2.07 -15.21
C TYR A 52 17.96 2.22 -13.70
N LEU A 53 16.72 2.38 -13.25
CA LEU A 53 16.37 2.49 -11.82
C LEU A 53 16.86 1.29 -10.97
N GLU A 54 17.11 0.15 -11.60
CA GLU A 54 17.68 -1.03 -10.95
C GLU A 54 19.11 -0.82 -10.44
N THR A 55 19.85 0.10 -11.05
CA THR A 55 21.27 0.35 -10.73
C THR A 55 21.51 1.65 -9.98
N VAL A 56 20.51 2.52 -9.86
CA VAL A 56 20.65 3.80 -9.18
C VAL A 56 20.16 3.67 -7.73
N SER A 57 21.07 3.85 -6.79
CA SER A 57 20.73 4.08 -5.40
C SER A 57 20.11 5.48 -5.26
N ILE A 58 18.80 5.57 -5.48
CA ILE A 58 18.07 6.82 -5.31
C ILE A 58 18.06 7.18 -3.83
N LYS A 59 18.47 8.40 -3.49
CA LYS A 59 18.33 8.88 -2.12
C LYS A 59 16.85 8.86 -1.71
N PRO A 60 16.50 8.43 -0.50
CA PRO A 60 15.11 8.25 -0.10
C PRO A 60 14.22 9.49 -0.27
N ASN A 61 14.71 10.68 0.02
CA ASN A 61 13.96 11.92 -0.16
C ASN A 61 13.70 12.24 -1.65
N GLU A 62 14.65 11.92 -2.52
CA GLU A 62 14.48 12.04 -3.97
C GLU A 62 13.45 11.04 -4.49
N ALA A 63 13.44 9.82 -3.93
CA ALA A 63 12.43 8.81 -4.27
C ALA A 63 11.03 9.21 -3.80
N ILE A 64 10.89 9.81 -2.63
CA ILE A 64 9.62 10.37 -2.15
C ILE A 64 9.14 11.47 -3.10
N ASP A 65 10.02 12.41 -3.45
CA ASP A 65 9.72 13.48 -4.39
C ASP A 65 9.28 12.93 -5.75
N PHE A 66 9.98 11.93 -6.27
CA PHE A 66 9.63 11.26 -7.51
C PHE A 66 8.26 10.57 -7.45
N ILE A 67 7.94 9.88 -6.35
CA ILE A 67 6.63 9.24 -6.19
C ILE A 67 5.52 10.28 -6.26
N PHE A 68 5.65 11.40 -5.54
CA PHE A 68 4.59 12.41 -5.48
C PHE A 68 4.52 13.31 -6.72
N ARG A 69 5.64 13.54 -7.44
CA ARG A 69 5.66 14.44 -8.59
C ARG A 69 5.52 13.73 -9.93
N VAL A 70 5.77 12.42 -9.98
CA VAL A 70 5.74 11.66 -11.24
C VAL A 70 4.77 10.48 -11.15
N VAL A 71 4.98 9.58 -10.17
CA VAL A 71 4.20 8.34 -10.09
C VAL A 71 2.71 8.61 -9.81
N LEU A 72 2.42 9.38 -8.78
CA LEU A 72 1.04 9.70 -8.41
C LEU A 72 0.32 10.53 -9.48
N PRO A 73 0.90 11.61 -10.05
CA PRO A 73 0.28 12.37 -11.13
C PRO A 73 0.00 11.55 -12.38
N TYR A 74 0.87 10.61 -12.74
CA TYR A 74 0.62 9.68 -13.84
C TYR A 74 -0.69 8.88 -13.65
N HIS A 75 -1.07 8.64 -12.40
CA HIS A 75 -2.33 7.98 -12.03
C HIS A 75 -3.47 8.95 -11.68
N GLY A 76 -3.35 10.23 -12.04
CA GLY A 76 -4.41 11.24 -11.91
C GLY A 76 -4.45 11.96 -10.55
N TYR A 77 -3.43 11.82 -9.72
CA TYR A 77 -3.35 12.57 -8.46
C TYR A 77 -2.73 13.95 -8.67
N ALA A 78 -3.25 14.94 -7.97
CA ALA A 78 -2.63 16.27 -7.95
C ALA A 78 -1.36 16.29 -7.11
N VAL A 79 -0.35 17.05 -7.56
CA VAL A 79 0.85 17.33 -6.77
C VAL A 79 0.47 18.30 -5.65
N ARG A 80 0.88 17.96 -4.41
CA ARG A 80 0.64 18.77 -3.21
C ARG A 80 1.93 18.90 -2.41
N GLU A 81 2.47 20.10 -2.34
CA GLU A 81 3.76 20.34 -1.68
C GLU A 81 3.74 19.99 -0.18
N GLU A 82 2.62 20.29 0.50
CA GLU A 82 2.45 19.96 1.93
C GLU A 82 2.50 18.44 2.16
N GLN A 83 1.93 17.67 1.24
CA GLN A 83 1.93 16.21 1.30
C GLN A 83 3.35 15.64 1.13
N ILE A 84 4.13 16.21 0.22
CA ILE A 84 5.52 15.82 -0.02
C ILE A 84 6.35 16.12 1.22
N LYS A 85 6.29 17.35 1.73
CA LYS A 85 7.01 17.77 2.95
C LYS A 85 6.63 16.91 4.15
N LEU A 86 5.34 16.60 4.31
CA LEU A 86 4.85 15.73 5.37
C LEU A 86 5.47 14.33 5.27
N SER A 87 5.45 13.73 4.07
CA SER A 87 6.03 12.41 3.83
C SER A 87 7.54 12.38 4.10
N GLN A 88 8.28 13.39 3.67
CA GLN A 88 9.72 13.52 3.92
C GLN A 88 10.04 13.62 5.42
N LYS A 89 9.30 14.46 6.16
CA LYS A 89 9.46 14.58 7.63
C LYS A 89 9.14 13.28 8.37
N MET A 90 8.07 12.59 7.97
CA MET A 90 7.73 11.29 8.54
C MET A 90 8.83 10.24 8.26
N TYR A 91 9.35 10.24 7.04
CA TYR A 91 10.47 9.36 6.68
C TYR A 91 11.74 9.66 7.53
N GLU A 92 12.08 10.92 7.71
CA GLU A 92 13.21 11.34 8.55
C GLU A 92 13.05 10.85 9.99
N GLY A 93 11.85 11.03 10.58
CA GLY A 93 11.57 10.51 11.91
C GLY A 93 11.72 8.99 12.02
N LEU A 94 11.24 8.24 11.02
CA LEU A 94 11.38 6.79 10.97
C LEU A 94 12.86 6.36 10.79
N ARG A 95 13.59 7.07 9.93
CA ARG A 95 15.03 6.81 9.70
C ARG A 95 15.86 7.03 10.96
N ASP A 96 15.58 8.10 11.69
CA ASP A 96 16.36 8.53 12.84
C ASP A 96 15.90 7.84 14.15
N GLY A 97 14.84 7.02 14.08
CA GLY A 97 14.25 6.35 15.23
C GLY A 97 13.64 7.32 16.25
N CYS A 98 13.20 8.47 15.80
CA CYS A 98 12.66 9.52 16.64
C CYS A 98 11.12 9.46 16.73
N ILE A 99 10.58 9.92 17.86
CA ILE A 99 9.14 10.22 17.95
C ILE A 99 8.89 11.54 17.19
N SER A 100 8.08 11.46 16.15
CA SER A 100 7.71 12.60 15.32
C SER A 100 6.22 12.88 15.45
N ILE A 101 5.85 14.10 15.84
CA ILE A 101 4.46 14.57 15.89
C ILE A 101 4.24 15.47 14.67
N ASN A 102 3.31 15.05 13.80
CA ASN A 102 3.04 15.77 12.57
C ASN A 102 1.56 16.13 12.52
N GLU A 103 1.28 17.42 12.34
CA GLU A 103 -0.06 17.93 12.11
C GLU A 103 -0.21 18.36 10.64
N ALA A 104 -1.34 18.04 10.05
CA ALA A 104 -1.69 18.44 8.71
C ALA A 104 -3.21 18.59 8.57
N GLU A 105 -3.65 19.54 7.76
CA GLU A 105 -5.07 19.83 7.53
C GLU A 105 -5.82 18.65 6.90
N VAL A 106 -7.15 18.65 7.03
CA VAL A 106 -8.02 17.70 6.34
C VAL A 106 -7.87 17.90 4.82
N GLY A 107 -7.77 16.82 4.08
CA GLY A 107 -7.60 16.89 2.63
C GLY A 107 -6.16 16.96 2.13
N THR A 108 -5.15 17.12 2.99
CA THR A 108 -3.73 17.11 2.61
C THR A 108 -3.27 15.79 1.98
N GLY A 109 -4.02 14.70 2.18
CA GLY A 109 -3.64 13.36 1.70
C GLY A 109 -2.69 12.63 2.66
N LYS A 110 -2.90 12.81 3.96
CA LYS A 110 -2.09 12.19 5.04
C LYS A 110 -1.85 10.70 4.84
N SER A 111 -2.87 9.96 4.40
CA SER A 111 -2.77 8.50 4.24
C SER A 111 -1.67 8.12 3.25
N MET A 112 -1.64 8.76 2.09
CA MET A 112 -0.60 8.52 1.10
C MET A 112 0.77 8.99 1.61
N ALA A 113 0.83 10.09 2.37
CA ALA A 113 2.09 10.62 2.91
C ALA A 113 2.75 9.60 3.86
N TYR A 114 2.03 9.04 4.84
CA TYR A 114 2.62 8.08 5.76
C TYR A 114 2.85 6.70 5.12
N LEU A 115 2.04 6.29 4.15
CA LEU A 115 2.28 5.04 3.42
C LEU A 115 3.57 5.10 2.60
N VAL A 116 3.80 6.20 1.89
CA VAL A 116 5.04 6.41 1.12
C VAL A 116 6.24 6.53 2.05
N ALA A 117 6.14 7.29 3.15
CA ALA A 117 7.20 7.40 4.15
C ALA A 117 7.56 6.03 4.75
N GLY A 118 6.55 5.24 5.14
CA GLY A 118 6.75 3.89 5.68
C GLY A 118 7.36 2.93 4.65
N PHE A 119 6.91 2.97 3.41
CA PHE A 119 7.51 2.21 2.31
C PHE A 119 8.98 2.57 2.12
N MET A 120 9.31 3.85 2.09
CA MET A 120 10.69 4.31 1.90
C MET A 120 11.58 3.97 3.11
N ALA A 121 11.06 4.06 4.32
CA ALA A 121 11.77 3.62 5.52
C ALA A 121 12.09 2.12 5.45
N LYS A 122 11.11 1.28 5.08
CA LYS A 122 11.33 -0.17 4.92
C LYS A 122 12.36 -0.48 3.84
N LYS A 123 12.34 0.23 2.72
CA LYS A 123 13.27 0.02 1.60
C LYS A 123 14.69 0.51 1.91
N ALA A 124 14.83 1.65 2.57
CA ALA A 124 16.12 2.31 2.82
C ALA A 124 16.83 1.78 4.07
N LEU A 125 16.07 1.40 5.08
CA LEU A 125 16.62 0.82 6.31
C LEU A 125 16.84 -0.68 6.07
N LYS A 126 18.03 -1.17 6.44
CA LYS A 126 18.40 -2.59 6.34
C LYS A 126 17.53 -3.53 7.22
N TYR A 127 16.49 -3.02 7.82
CA TYR A 127 15.50 -3.75 8.62
C TYR A 127 14.33 -4.28 7.73
N SER A 128 14.70 -4.95 6.64
CA SER A 128 13.72 -5.47 5.66
C SER A 128 12.67 -6.40 6.29
N ASP A 129 13.01 -7.06 7.38
CA ASP A 129 12.15 -8.04 8.04
C ASP A 129 11.16 -7.40 9.04
N ASN A 130 11.41 -6.18 9.48
CA ASN A 130 10.52 -5.49 10.41
C ASN A 130 9.32 -4.89 9.67
N PRO A 131 8.08 -5.14 10.12
CA PRO A 131 6.90 -4.54 9.53
C PRO A 131 6.81 -3.05 9.86
N VAL A 132 6.31 -2.26 8.92
CA VAL A 132 5.81 -0.92 9.22
C VAL A 132 4.39 -1.06 9.74
N THR A 133 4.16 -0.57 10.96
CA THR A 133 2.86 -0.65 11.61
C THR A 133 2.13 0.68 11.51
N VAL A 134 0.90 0.66 10.99
CA VAL A 134 -0.02 1.80 10.98
C VAL A 134 -1.14 1.50 11.98
N ALA A 135 -1.22 2.27 13.07
CA ALA A 135 -2.27 2.15 14.07
C ALA A 135 -3.32 3.25 13.87
N THR A 136 -4.59 2.87 13.92
CA THR A 136 -5.74 3.80 13.87
C THR A 136 -6.89 3.27 14.70
N SER A 137 -7.66 4.16 15.30
CA SER A 137 -8.88 3.82 16.04
C SER A 137 -10.10 3.55 15.14
N SER A 138 -10.05 3.93 13.85
CA SER A 138 -11.16 3.75 12.91
C SER A 138 -11.03 2.42 12.16
N ILE A 139 -12.00 1.54 12.31
CA ILE A 139 -12.12 0.27 11.58
C ILE A 139 -12.32 0.55 10.08
N GLU A 140 -13.09 1.58 9.73
CA GLU A 140 -13.33 2.01 8.35
C GLU A 140 -12.02 2.42 7.68
N LEU A 141 -11.18 3.19 8.39
CA LEU A 141 -9.86 3.57 7.89
C LEU A 141 -8.94 2.34 7.76
N GLN A 142 -8.95 1.41 8.72
CA GLN A 142 -8.21 0.15 8.59
C GLN A 142 -8.58 -0.61 7.31
N LYS A 143 -9.89 -0.77 7.07
CA LYS A 143 -10.39 -1.43 5.86
C LYS A 143 -10.00 -0.66 4.58
N ALA A 144 -10.17 0.65 4.56
CA ALA A 144 -9.80 1.48 3.41
C ALA A 144 -8.31 1.36 3.08
N LEU A 145 -7.44 1.34 4.08
CA LEU A 145 -6.01 1.17 3.88
C LEU A 145 -5.67 -0.19 3.27
N VAL A 146 -6.22 -1.27 3.83
CA VAL A 146 -5.90 -2.64 3.41
C VAL A 146 -6.53 -3.01 2.06
N GLU A 147 -7.77 -2.61 1.84
CA GLU A 147 -8.54 -3.02 0.66
C GLU A 147 -8.35 -2.09 -0.55
N LYS A 148 -7.96 -0.82 -0.33
CA LYS A 148 -7.89 0.19 -1.39
C LYS A 148 -6.54 0.88 -1.49
N GLU A 149 -6.09 1.56 -0.42
CA GLU A 149 -4.96 2.49 -0.52
C GLU A 149 -3.63 1.75 -0.71
N ILE A 150 -3.34 0.72 0.09
CA ILE A 150 -2.11 -0.06 -0.03
C ILE A 150 -2.05 -0.85 -1.34
N PRO A 151 -3.11 -1.58 -1.78
CA PRO A 151 -3.10 -2.23 -3.09
C PRO A 151 -2.92 -1.24 -4.26
N ARG A 152 -3.54 -0.07 -4.17
CA ARG A 152 -3.40 0.98 -5.19
C ARG A 152 -1.97 1.51 -5.25
N LEU A 153 -1.39 1.89 -4.09
CA LEU A 153 0.00 2.32 -4.00
C LEU A 153 0.95 1.21 -4.51
N SER A 154 0.74 -0.02 -4.08
CA SER A 154 1.52 -1.18 -4.50
C SER A 154 1.52 -1.33 -6.03
N ASN A 155 0.35 -1.23 -6.66
CA ASN A 155 0.24 -1.31 -8.12
C ASN A 155 0.98 -0.15 -8.82
N MET A 156 0.86 1.07 -8.30
CA MET A 156 1.57 2.24 -8.83
C MET A 156 3.10 2.05 -8.73
N LEU A 157 3.60 1.66 -7.55
CA LEU A 157 5.03 1.42 -7.35
C LEU A 157 5.56 0.28 -8.21
N TYR A 158 4.78 -0.79 -8.37
CA TYR A 158 5.13 -1.92 -9.24
C TYR A 158 5.18 -1.51 -10.72
N THR A 159 4.21 -0.72 -11.17
CA THR A 159 4.15 -0.21 -12.55
C THR A 159 5.39 0.60 -12.91
N PHE A 160 5.89 1.40 -11.99
CA PHE A 160 7.11 2.19 -12.17
C PHE A 160 8.40 1.45 -11.79
N GLY A 161 8.32 0.18 -11.43
CA GLY A 161 9.48 -0.66 -11.09
C GLY A 161 10.20 -0.25 -9.79
N LEU A 162 9.50 0.45 -8.91
CA LEU A 162 10.02 0.80 -7.58
C LEU A 162 9.97 -0.39 -6.62
N ILE A 163 9.13 -1.37 -6.92
CA ILE A 163 9.05 -2.68 -6.25
C ILE A 163 8.93 -3.79 -7.29
N ASP A 164 9.43 -4.97 -6.95
CA ASP A 164 9.38 -6.17 -7.80
C ASP A 164 8.21 -7.10 -7.44
N GLN A 165 7.67 -6.94 -6.25
CA GLN A 165 6.55 -7.74 -5.74
C GLN A 165 5.50 -6.83 -5.10
N ALA A 166 4.25 -7.30 -5.05
CA ALA A 166 3.18 -6.60 -4.35
C ALA A 166 3.51 -6.43 -2.86
N LEU A 167 3.12 -5.27 -2.31
CA LEU A 167 3.26 -5.02 -0.87
C LEU A 167 2.37 -5.98 -0.09
N THR A 168 2.98 -6.73 0.82
CA THR A 168 2.25 -7.59 1.74
C THR A 168 1.69 -6.77 2.88
N VAL A 169 0.43 -6.98 3.22
CA VAL A 169 -0.24 -6.30 4.31
C VAL A 169 -0.99 -7.29 5.19
N ALA A 170 -0.94 -7.10 6.51
CA ALA A 170 -1.72 -7.85 7.48
C ALA A 170 -2.58 -6.90 8.30
N LEU A 171 -3.88 -7.17 8.36
CA LEU A 171 -4.81 -6.43 9.22
C LEU A 171 -4.85 -7.08 10.61
N ARG A 172 -4.72 -6.25 11.64
CA ARG A 172 -4.93 -6.67 13.03
C ARG A 172 -5.92 -5.71 13.71
N LYS A 173 -6.93 -6.27 14.34
CA LYS A 173 -7.96 -5.57 15.09
C LYS A 173 -7.85 -5.89 16.57
N GLY A 174 -8.64 -5.26 17.42
CA GLY A 174 -8.78 -5.65 18.81
C GLY A 174 -9.23 -7.11 18.96
N LYS A 175 -8.86 -7.75 20.06
CA LYS A 175 -9.14 -9.17 20.30
C LYS A 175 -10.63 -9.52 20.22
N GLU A 176 -11.49 -8.59 20.60
CA GLU A 176 -12.95 -8.71 20.58
C GLU A 176 -13.55 -8.86 19.17
N HIS A 177 -12.76 -8.59 18.13
CA HIS A 177 -13.17 -8.79 16.74
C HIS A 177 -12.87 -10.20 16.22
N TYR A 178 -12.19 -11.02 17.02
CA TYR A 178 -11.81 -12.37 16.61
C TYR A 178 -12.56 -13.45 17.38
N LEU A 179 -12.82 -14.58 16.67
CA LEU A 179 -13.43 -15.76 17.25
C LEU A 179 -12.51 -16.37 18.30
N CYS A 180 -13.06 -16.66 19.47
CA CYS A 180 -12.41 -17.52 20.47
C CYS A 180 -12.84 -18.98 20.24
N PRO A 181 -11.96 -19.90 19.83
CA PRO A 181 -12.33 -21.28 19.53
C PRO A 181 -13.01 -21.99 20.71
N ARG A 182 -12.50 -21.77 21.93
CA ARG A 182 -13.08 -22.36 23.14
C ARG A 182 -14.50 -21.86 23.42
N ARG A 183 -14.73 -20.55 23.32
CA ARG A 183 -16.05 -19.95 23.55
C ARG A 183 -17.05 -20.34 22.46
N TYR A 184 -16.57 -20.39 21.23
CA TYR A 184 -17.34 -20.86 20.09
C TYR A 184 -17.79 -22.32 20.28
N GLN A 185 -16.87 -23.23 20.65
CA GLN A 185 -17.21 -24.63 20.86
C GLN A 185 -18.21 -24.82 21.97
N ASN A 186 -18.07 -24.08 23.08
CA ASN A 186 -19.03 -24.12 24.17
C ASN A 186 -20.43 -23.65 23.74
N TYR A 187 -20.47 -22.56 22.95
CA TYR A 187 -21.73 -22.04 22.43
C TYR A 187 -22.35 -23.02 21.42
N TYR A 188 -21.55 -23.53 20.49
CA TYR A 188 -21.97 -24.52 19.49
C TYR A 188 -22.62 -25.74 20.17
N ASN A 189 -21.99 -26.33 21.19
CA ASN A 189 -22.50 -27.47 21.93
C ASN A 189 -23.86 -27.20 22.61
N GLN A 190 -24.09 -25.95 22.98
CA GLN A 190 -25.38 -25.54 23.57
C GLN A 190 -26.48 -25.44 22.52
N ILE A 191 -26.18 -24.91 21.33
CA ILE A 191 -27.22 -24.63 20.34
C ILE A 191 -27.43 -25.77 19.32
N ALA A 192 -26.46 -26.66 19.11
CA ALA A 192 -26.50 -27.72 18.09
C ALA A 192 -27.70 -28.65 18.25
N LYS A 193 -28.22 -28.78 19.46
CA LYS A 193 -29.39 -29.63 19.79
C LYS A 193 -30.71 -29.06 19.32
N TYR A 194 -30.75 -27.77 18.91
CA TYR A 194 -32.02 -27.08 18.65
C TYR A 194 -32.13 -26.70 17.17
N LYS A 195 -33.14 -27.21 16.46
CA LYS A 195 -33.43 -26.91 15.05
C LYS A 195 -33.52 -25.42 14.74
N LYS A 196 -34.01 -24.59 15.68
CA LYS A 196 -34.12 -23.13 15.49
C LYS A 196 -32.80 -22.41 15.26
N TYR A 197 -31.65 -23.02 15.59
CA TYR A 197 -30.32 -22.43 15.38
C TYR A 197 -29.59 -23.00 14.16
N GLN A 198 -30.24 -23.83 13.34
CA GLN A 198 -29.62 -24.44 12.16
C GLN A 198 -28.97 -23.41 11.23
N LYS A 199 -29.68 -22.30 10.95
CA LYS A 199 -29.15 -21.21 10.11
C LYS A 199 -27.91 -20.52 10.74
N THR A 200 -27.82 -20.48 12.06
CA THR A 200 -26.65 -19.94 12.78
C THR A 200 -25.45 -20.87 12.65
N ILE A 201 -25.68 -22.17 12.74
CA ILE A 201 -24.66 -23.20 12.57
C ILE A 201 -24.10 -23.18 11.16
N GLU A 202 -24.94 -23.12 10.13
CA GLU A 202 -24.52 -23.02 8.73
C GLU A 202 -23.68 -21.77 8.44
N ARG A 203 -23.93 -20.66 9.14
CA ARG A 203 -23.07 -19.46 9.06
C ARG A 203 -21.71 -19.69 9.69
N PHE A 204 -21.62 -20.41 10.78
CA PHE A 204 -20.35 -20.75 11.41
C PHE A 204 -19.49 -21.68 10.56
N GLU A 205 -20.10 -22.65 9.88
CA GLU A 205 -19.40 -23.58 8.98
C GLU A 205 -18.77 -22.87 7.77
N LYS A 206 -19.28 -21.70 7.40
CA LYS A 206 -18.76 -20.85 6.31
C LYS A 206 -17.68 -19.86 6.75
N MET A 207 -17.26 -19.89 8.02
CA MET A 207 -16.24 -18.99 8.51
C MET A 207 -14.86 -19.37 7.99
N GLU A 208 -14.28 -18.47 7.22
CA GLU A 208 -12.92 -18.63 6.72
C GLU A 208 -11.89 -18.24 7.78
N VAL A 209 -10.85 -19.05 7.89
CA VAL A 209 -9.70 -18.79 8.77
C VAL A 209 -8.66 -18.03 7.96
N GLN A 210 -8.27 -16.83 8.39
CA GLN A 210 -7.15 -16.09 7.83
C GLN A 210 -6.03 -15.99 8.86
N ASP A 211 -4.83 -16.38 8.50
CA ASP A 211 -3.66 -16.36 9.39
C ASP A 211 -3.93 -17.03 10.77
N GLY A 212 -4.71 -18.10 10.78
CA GLY A 212 -5.10 -18.77 12.01
C GLY A 212 -6.18 -18.06 12.84
N LEU A 213 -6.74 -16.95 12.36
CA LEU A 213 -7.75 -16.15 13.02
C LEU A 213 -9.02 -16.06 12.18
N VAL A 214 -10.18 -16.09 12.85
CA VAL A 214 -11.49 -15.85 12.23
C VAL A 214 -11.96 -14.46 12.62
N ASP A 215 -12.05 -13.55 11.63
CA ASP A 215 -12.51 -12.18 11.82
C ASP A 215 -14.06 -12.14 11.83
N LEU A 216 -14.63 -11.88 13.00
CA LEU A 216 -16.08 -11.83 13.20
C LEU A 216 -16.79 -10.67 12.50
N ASP A 217 -16.06 -9.62 12.10
CA ASP A 217 -16.64 -8.47 11.38
C ASP A 217 -17.00 -8.78 9.94
N ARG A 218 -16.47 -9.88 9.41
CA ARG A 218 -16.81 -10.35 8.06
C ARG A 218 -18.18 -11.01 7.96
N PHE A 219 -18.79 -11.26 9.11
CA PHE A 219 -20.07 -11.94 9.20
C PHE A 219 -21.12 -11.01 9.80
N ASP A 220 -22.30 -11.03 9.23
CA ASP A 220 -23.46 -10.32 9.78
C ASP A 220 -23.97 -11.05 11.03
N LEU A 221 -23.29 -10.84 12.16
CA LEU A 221 -23.61 -11.42 13.45
C LEU A 221 -24.27 -10.37 14.35
N ARG A 222 -25.33 -10.80 15.07
CA ARG A 222 -25.91 -9.94 16.11
C ARG A 222 -24.86 -9.63 17.18
N PRO A 223 -24.81 -8.40 17.72
CA PRO A 223 -23.80 -8.01 18.73
C PRO A 223 -23.76 -8.95 19.93
N SER A 224 -24.90 -9.40 20.43
CA SER A 224 -25.01 -10.35 21.55
C SER A 224 -24.41 -11.72 21.26
N LEU A 225 -24.43 -12.16 20.00
CA LEU A 225 -23.81 -13.41 19.58
C LEU A 225 -22.29 -13.21 19.43
N LYS A 226 -21.88 -12.12 18.82
CA LYS A 226 -20.46 -11.76 18.69
C LYS A 226 -19.78 -11.72 20.05
N ASP A 227 -20.37 -11.04 21.04
CA ASP A 227 -19.84 -10.97 22.41
C ASP A 227 -19.72 -12.34 23.11
N ARG A 228 -20.57 -13.31 22.77
CA ARG A 228 -20.49 -14.66 23.32
C ARG A 228 -19.32 -15.49 22.79
N ILE A 229 -18.92 -15.29 21.56
CA ILE A 229 -17.94 -16.14 20.86
C ILE A 229 -16.61 -15.44 20.60
N CYS A 230 -16.50 -14.13 20.84
CA CYS A 230 -15.25 -13.40 20.66
C CYS A 230 -14.20 -13.69 21.74
N VAL A 231 -12.96 -13.31 21.48
CA VAL A 231 -11.88 -13.29 22.47
C VAL A 231 -12.14 -12.16 23.47
N LYS A 232 -12.06 -12.44 24.76
CA LYS A 232 -12.15 -11.44 25.83
C LYS A 232 -10.84 -11.23 26.56
#